data_351e945e5307dd4cba8f9629823af7c1
#
_entry.id   351e945e5307dd4cba8f9629823af7c1
#
_cell.length_a   1.000
_cell.length_b   1.000
_cell.length_c   1.000
_cell.angle_alpha   90.00
_cell.angle_beta   90.00
_cell.angle_gamma   90.00
#
_symmetry.space_group_name_H-M   'P 1'
#
loop_
_entity.id
_entity.type
_entity.pdbx_description
1 polymer ?
#
loop_
_entity_poly.entity_id
_entity_poly.type
_entity_poly.pdbx_seq_one_letter_code
_entity_poly.pdbx_strand_id
1 'polypeptide(L)'
;MYEGIVQDLIDELGRLPGIGPKSAQRIAFHILSADPTDVMRLADALREVKEKVRFCAVCGNVAEEEECRICRDPRRDQTILCVVEESKDVVAIEKTREFKGRYHVLGGAISPIEGIGPDDLRIRELMARLSDATIVEIILATDPNLEGEATATYLARMIAPLGIAVSRLASGLPVGGDLEYADEVTLGRAFEGRRRV
;
A
#
# COMPACT_ATOMS: atom_id res chain seq x y z
N MET A 1 4.27 -24.75 -29.36
CA MET A 1 5.37 -24.00 -28.78
C MET A 1 5.88 -23.10 -29.90
N TYR A 2 5.93 -21.79 -29.68
CA TYR A 2 6.48 -20.86 -30.65
C TYR A 2 8.02 -20.85 -30.48
N GLU A 3 8.75 -20.36 -31.47
CA GLU A 3 10.21 -20.31 -31.43
C GLU A 3 10.70 -18.85 -31.46
N GLY A 4 11.86 -18.62 -30.87
CA GLY A 4 12.54 -17.33 -30.89
C GLY A 4 11.82 -16.23 -30.14
N ILE A 5 11.90 -15.00 -30.63
CA ILE A 5 11.49 -13.76 -29.97
C ILE A 5 10.02 -13.78 -29.50
N VAL A 6 9.15 -14.48 -30.21
CA VAL A 6 7.71 -14.59 -29.84
C VAL A 6 7.56 -15.43 -28.55
N GLN A 7 8.30 -16.52 -28.44
CA GLN A 7 8.27 -17.35 -27.25
C GLN A 7 8.89 -16.59 -26.06
N ASP A 8 9.99 -15.89 -26.26
CA ASP A 8 10.64 -15.08 -25.22
C ASP A 8 9.67 -14.03 -24.66
N LEU A 9 8.91 -13.34 -25.53
CA LEU A 9 7.89 -12.38 -25.11
C LEU A 9 6.76 -13.04 -24.28
N ILE A 10 6.29 -14.22 -24.71
CA ILE A 10 5.26 -14.98 -23.98
C ILE A 10 5.78 -15.37 -22.60
N ASP A 11 7.01 -15.83 -22.51
CA ASP A 11 7.63 -16.27 -21.26
C ASP A 11 7.82 -15.10 -20.29
N GLU A 12 8.30 -13.95 -20.76
CA GLU A 12 8.43 -12.74 -19.93
C GLU A 12 7.08 -12.22 -19.43
N LEU A 13 6.05 -12.21 -20.30
CA LEU A 13 4.69 -11.84 -19.88
C LEU A 13 4.11 -12.82 -18.87
N GLY A 14 4.43 -14.12 -19.03
CA GLY A 14 3.98 -15.18 -18.12
C GLY A 14 4.61 -15.13 -16.71
N ARG A 15 5.71 -14.37 -16.53
CA ARG A 15 6.32 -14.10 -15.21
C ARG A 15 5.59 -13.02 -14.42
N LEU A 16 4.71 -12.26 -15.06
CA LEU A 16 3.96 -11.21 -14.37
C LEU A 16 2.88 -11.84 -13.48
N PRO A 17 2.69 -11.33 -12.24
CA PRO A 17 1.69 -11.87 -11.33
C PRO A 17 0.29 -11.77 -11.93
N GLY A 18 -0.48 -12.85 -11.82
CA GLY A 18 -1.85 -12.94 -12.36
C GLY A 18 -1.93 -13.21 -13.88
N ILE A 19 -0.80 -13.29 -14.59
CA ILE A 19 -0.78 -13.61 -16.02
C ILE A 19 -0.40 -15.08 -16.22
N GLY A 20 -1.41 -15.92 -16.48
CA GLY A 20 -1.19 -17.32 -16.85
C GLY A 20 -0.81 -17.50 -18.33
N PRO A 21 -0.39 -18.72 -18.74
CA PRO A 21 0.13 -19.00 -20.08
C PRO A 21 -0.79 -18.57 -21.21
N LYS A 22 -2.12 -18.79 -21.09
CA LYS A 22 -3.08 -18.38 -22.10
C LYS A 22 -3.21 -16.86 -22.23
N SER A 23 -3.13 -16.13 -21.11
CA SER A 23 -3.15 -14.67 -21.09
C SER A 23 -1.88 -14.09 -21.68
N ALA A 24 -0.72 -14.63 -21.31
CA ALA A 24 0.58 -14.24 -21.84
C ALA A 24 0.62 -14.37 -23.37
N GLN A 25 0.18 -15.52 -23.89
CA GLN A 25 0.07 -15.75 -25.34
C GLN A 25 -0.86 -14.73 -26.01
N ARG A 26 -2.04 -14.48 -25.45
CA ARG A 26 -3.00 -13.52 -26.01
C ARG A 26 -2.44 -12.10 -26.04
N ILE A 27 -1.73 -11.68 -24.98
CA ILE A 27 -1.10 -10.35 -24.92
C ILE A 27 0.04 -10.26 -25.94
N ALA A 28 0.89 -11.29 -26.07
CA ALA A 28 1.96 -11.31 -27.05
C ALA A 28 1.43 -11.16 -28.49
N PHE A 29 0.36 -11.89 -28.86
CA PHE A 29 -0.25 -11.76 -30.19
C PHE A 29 -0.95 -10.40 -30.40
N HIS A 30 -1.51 -9.81 -29.35
CA HIS A 30 -2.01 -8.44 -29.42
C HIS A 30 -0.89 -7.45 -29.73
N ILE A 31 0.28 -7.57 -29.04
CA ILE A 31 1.45 -6.74 -29.27
C ILE A 31 1.97 -6.90 -30.72
N LEU A 32 1.98 -8.12 -31.27
CA LEU A 32 2.40 -8.36 -32.65
C LEU A 32 1.50 -7.66 -33.68
N SER A 33 0.23 -7.47 -33.38
CA SER A 33 -0.75 -6.84 -34.28
C SER A 33 -0.97 -5.34 -33.99
N ALA A 34 -0.46 -4.83 -32.87
CA ALA A 34 -0.61 -3.43 -32.47
C ALA A 34 0.31 -2.51 -33.28
N ASP A 35 -0.02 -1.21 -33.31
CA ASP A 35 0.85 -0.20 -33.92
C ASP A 35 2.20 -0.16 -33.22
N PRO A 36 3.32 -0.17 -33.95
CA PRO A 36 4.66 -0.12 -33.37
C PRO A 36 4.87 1.06 -32.41
N THR A 37 4.25 2.20 -32.66
CA THR A 37 4.35 3.39 -31.80
C THR A 37 3.75 3.15 -30.43
N ASP A 38 2.61 2.46 -30.36
CA ASP A 38 1.97 2.13 -29.10
C ASP A 38 2.77 1.11 -28.31
N VAL A 39 3.37 0.14 -28.99
CA VAL A 39 4.24 -0.87 -28.38
C VAL A 39 5.50 -0.23 -27.81
N MET A 40 6.15 0.68 -28.57
CA MET A 40 7.33 1.38 -28.09
C MET A 40 7.02 2.27 -26.91
N ARG A 41 5.87 2.96 -26.91
CA ARG A 41 5.43 3.77 -25.75
C ARG A 41 5.26 2.92 -24.49
N LEU A 42 4.72 1.71 -24.60
CA LEU A 42 4.63 0.77 -23.47
C LEU A 42 6.02 0.34 -22.98
N ALA A 43 6.91 -0.03 -23.90
CA ALA A 43 8.28 -0.41 -23.57
C ALA A 43 9.05 0.71 -22.87
N ASP A 44 8.90 1.95 -23.34
CA ASP A 44 9.51 3.12 -22.74
C ASP A 44 8.95 3.38 -21.32
N ALA A 45 7.64 3.29 -21.14
CA ALA A 45 7.02 3.44 -19.82
C ALA A 45 7.54 2.41 -18.80
N LEU A 46 7.70 1.14 -19.20
CA LEU A 46 8.27 0.10 -18.34
C LEU A 46 9.72 0.41 -17.94
N ARG A 47 10.53 0.88 -18.88
CA ARG A 47 11.92 1.28 -18.64
C ARG A 47 11.98 2.49 -17.70
N GLU A 48 11.23 3.54 -18.00
CA GLU A 48 11.21 4.78 -17.23
C GLU A 48 10.80 4.56 -15.76
N VAL A 49 9.81 3.71 -15.51
CA VAL A 49 9.40 3.36 -14.15
C VAL A 49 10.57 2.76 -13.36
N LYS A 50 11.36 1.88 -13.98
CA LYS A 50 12.51 1.24 -13.32
C LYS A 50 13.70 2.20 -13.12
N GLU A 51 13.88 3.15 -14.01
CA GLU A 51 15.01 4.09 -13.97
C GLU A 51 14.73 5.30 -13.06
N LYS A 52 13.50 5.83 -13.07
CA LYS A 52 13.16 7.11 -12.46
C LYS A 52 12.40 6.98 -11.14
N VAL A 53 11.64 5.90 -10.96
CA VAL A 53 10.82 5.73 -9.74
C VAL A 53 11.65 5.12 -8.61
N ARG A 54 11.52 5.72 -7.44
CA ARG A 54 12.16 5.31 -6.19
C ARG A 54 11.18 5.37 -5.03
N PHE A 55 11.61 4.95 -3.87
CA PHE A 55 10.84 5.16 -2.64
C PHE A 55 11.27 6.46 -1.97
N CYS A 56 10.29 7.22 -1.51
CA CYS A 56 10.50 8.48 -0.78
C CYS A 56 11.40 8.23 0.45
N ALA A 57 12.47 9.01 0.59
CA ALA A 57 13.41 8.88 1.70
C ALA A 57 12.75 9.11 3.07
N VAL A 58 11.69 9.92 3.12
CA VAL A 58 10.96 10.24 4.36
C VAL A 58 9.92 9.21 4.71
N CYS A 59 9.02 8.85 3.78
CA CYS A 59 7.82 8.08 4.11
C CYS A 59 7.74 6.69 3.45
N GLY A 60 8.65 6.33 2.55
CA GLY A 60 8.62 5.06 1.84
C GLY A 60 7.59 4.96 0.71
N ASN A 61 6.81 6.00 0.44
CA ASN A 61 5.87 6.02 -0.67
C ASN A 61 6.61 6.11 -2.02
N VAL A 62 5.96 5.70 -3.10
CA VAL A 62 6.49 5.84 -4.46
C VAL A 62 6.71 7.32 -4.80
N ALA A 63 7.88 7.63 -5.36
CA ALA A 63 8.30 8.98 -5.73
C ALA A 63 9.23 8.98 -6.94
N GLU A 64 9.24 10.06 -7.72
CA GLU A 64 10.22 10.31 -8.78
C GLU A 64 11.42 11.11 -8.26
N GLU A 65 11.23 11.86 -7.17
CA GLU A 65 12.25 12.66 -6.49
C GLU A 65 12.59 12.03 -5.12
N GLU A 66 13.57 12.59 -4.40
CA GLU A 66 14.00 12.13 -3.09
C GLU A 66 12.84 12.09 -2.09
N GLU A 67 11.99 13.12 -2.11
CA GLU A 67 10.76 13.20 -1.33
C GLU A 67 9.53 13.20 -2.21
N CYS A 68 8.50 12.45 -1.82
CA CYS A 68 7.24 12.44 -2.55
C CYS A 68 6.47 13.76 -2.37
N ARG A 69 5.53 14.01 -3.28
CA ARG A 69 4.69 15.24 -3.27
C ARG A 69 3.97 15.49 -1.94
N ILE A 70 3.62 14.42 -1.21
CA ILE A 70 2.90 14.53 0.08
C ILE A 70 3.86 15.03 1.17
N CYS A 71 5.10 14.51 1.23
CA CYS A 71 6.10 14.93 2.21
C CYS A 71 6.54 16.38 1.97
N ARG A 72 6.57 16.83 0.72
CA ARG A 72 6.94 18.21 0.34
C ARG A 72 5.80 19.23 0.49
N ASP A 73 4.55 18.79 0.66
CA ASP A 73 3.41 19.73 0.78
C ASP A 73 3.36 20.34 2.19
N PRO A 74 3.66 21.65 2.34
CA PRO A 74 3.67 22.32 3.64
C PRO A 74 2.28 22.49 4.26
N ARG A 75 1.21 22.26 3.49
CA ARG A 75 -0.18 22.35 3.96
C ARG A 75 -0.60 21.09 4.72
N ARG A 76 0.20 20.03 4.69
CA ARG A 76 -0.07 18.79 5.41
C ARG A 76 0.17 18.96 6.90
N ASP A 77 -0.74 18.44 7.69
CA ASP A 77 -0.59 18.37 9.13
C ASP A 77 0.57 17.44 9.48
N GLN A 78 1.59 17.99 10.11
CA GLN A 78 2.81 17.25 10.49
C GLN A 78 2.65 16.50 11.81
N THR A 79 1.58 16.78 12.55
CA THR A 79 1.33 16.21 13.87
C THR A 79 0.63 14.85 13.80
N ILE A 80 0.05 14.49 12.64
CA ILE A 80 -0.69 13.25 12.44
C ILE A 80 -0.01 12.39 11.37
N LEU A 81 0.33 11.16 11.74
CA LEU A 81 0.99 10.20 10.87
C LEU A 81 0.10 8.98 10.61
N CYS A 82 -0.26 8.73 9.35
CA CYS A 82 -0.97 7.52 8.93
C CYS A 82 0.03 6.47 8.44
N VAL A 83 0.05 5.32 9.10
CA VAL A 83 0.92 4.18 8.78
C VAL A 83 0.14 3.18 7.96
N VAL A 84 0.62 2.86 6.76
CA VAL A 84 0.01 1.94 5.80
C VAL A 84 0.99 0.85 5.38
N GLU A 85 0.50 -0.22 4.80
CA GLU A 85 1.34 -1.33 4.33
C GLU A 85 2.05 -0.98 3.03
N GLU A 86 1.32 -0.49 2.03
CA GLU A 86 1.84 -0.23 0.69
C GLU A 86 1.47 1.16 0.13
N SER A 87 2.17 1.58 -0.92
CA SER A 87 1.90 2.84 -1.60
C SER A 87 0.50 2.91 -2.23
N LYS A 88 -0.10 1.77 -2.59
CA LYS A 88 -1.48 1.71 -3.10
C LYS A 88 -2.51 2.17 -2.07
N ASP A 89 -2.24 1.94 -0.77
CA ASP A 89 -3.12 2.31 0.34
C ASP A 89 -3.13 3.82 0.52
N VAL A 90 -1.96 4.47 0.37
CA VAL A 90 -1.87 5.94 0.32
C VAL A 90 -2.80 6.49 -0.76
N VAL A 91 -2.80 5.89 -1.96
CA VAL A 91 -3.67 6.34 -3.06
C VAL A 91 -5.14 6.14 -2.72
N ALA A 92 -5.51 5.04 -2.05
CA ALA A 92 -6.88 4.77 -1.63
C ALA A 92 -7.38 5.80 -0.62
N ILE A 93 -6.56 6.12 0.40
CA ILE A 93 -6.90 7.12 1.42
C ILE A 93 -6.97 8.53 0.80
N GLU A 94 -6.01 8.91 -0.04
CA GLU A 94 -5.98 10.23 -0.69
C GLU A 94 -7.20 10.49 -1.59
N LYS A 95 -7.78 9.45 -2.21
CA LYS A 95 -9.02 9.57 -2.99
C LYS A 95 -10.21 10.05 -2.16
N THR A 96 -10.23 9.80 -0.86
CA THR A 96 -11.29 10.28 0.05
C THR A 96 -11.24 11.78 0.25
N ARG A 97 -10.06 12.39 0.15
CA ARG A 97 -9.77 13.81 0.44
C ARG A 97 -9.99 14.22 1.90
N GLU A 98 -10.24 13.27 2.79
CA GLU A 98 -10.51 13.53 4.22
C GLU A 98 -9.23 13.64 5.03
N PHE A 99 -8.21 12.82 4.74
CA PHE A 99 -6.97 12.82 5.49
C PHE A 99 -6.04 13.96 5.03
N LYS A 100 -5.55 14.74 5.99
CA LYS A 100 -4.67 15.89 5.74
C LYS A 100 -3.28 15.74 6.36
N GLY A 101 -3.02 14.65 7.08
CA GLY A 101 -1.74 14.36 7.69
C GLY A 101 -0.69 13.81 6.72
N ARG A 102 0.38 13.28 7.27
CA ARG A 102 1.47 12.63 6.54
C ARG A 102 1.36 11.11 6.61
N TYR A 103 2.10 10.42 5.76
CA TYR A 103 2.09 8.95 5.70
C TYR A 103 3.43 8.35 6.09
N HIS A 104 3.40 7.08 6.46
CA HIS A 104 4.54 6.18 6.50
C HIS A 104 4.14 4.84 5.88
N VAL A 105 4.88 4.40 4.86
CA VAL A 105 4.65 3.14 4.13
C VAL A 105 5.64 2.12 4.67
N LEU A 106 5.12 1.01 5.20
CA LEU A 106 5.92 -0.05 5.80
C LEU A 106 6.66 -0.91 4.77
N GLY A 107 6.09 -1.04 3.57
CA GLY A 107 6.57 -1.94 2.52
C GLY A 107 5.96 -3.34 2.57
N GLY A 108 4.95 -3.58 3.41
CA GLY A 108 4.22 -4.82 3.59
C GLY A 108 3.66 -4.96 4.99
N ALA A 109 3.32 -6.20 5.37
CA ALA A 109 2.86 -6.60 6.69
C ALA A 109 3.74 -7.73 7.26
N ILE A 110 3.74 -7.91 8.58
CA ILE A 110 4.39 -9.05 9.23
C ILE A 110 3.64 -10.33 8.84
N SER A 111 4.33 -11.21 8.11
CA SER A 111 3.76 -12.49 7.65
C SER A 111 4.77 -13.62 7.89
N PRO A 112 4.62 -14.38 8.98
CA PRO A 112 5.50 -15.53 9.26
C PRO A 112 5.43 -16.61 8.17
N ILE A 113 4.28 -16.73 7.50
CA ILE A 113 4.07 -17.71 6.42
C ILE A 113 4.92 -17.35 5.20
N GLU A 114 5.04 -16.06 4.90
CA GLU A 114 5.87 -15.54 3.80
C GLU A 114 7.32 -15.27 4.23
N GLY A 115 7.65 -15.49 5.51
CA GLY A 115 8.97 -15.23 6.08
C GLY A 115 9.27 -13.74 6.28
N ILE A 116 8.25 -12.88 6.28
CA ILE A 116 8.39 -11.43 6.46
C ILE A 116 8.32 -11.11 7.96
N GLY A 117 9.46 -10.67 8.51
CA GLY A 117 9.57 -10.22 9.89
C GLY A 117 9.55 -8.69 10.02
N PRO A 118 9.57 -8.17 11.26
CA PRO A 118 9.61 -6.72 11.51
C PRO A 118 10.83 -6.01 10.90
N ASP A 119 11.96 -6.71 10.77
CA ASP A 119 13.21 -6.17 10.22
C ASP A 119 13.18 -6.04 8.70
N ASP A 120 12.27 -6.73 8.02
CA ASP A 120 12.06 -6.65 6.58
C ASP A 120 11.18 -5.44 6.20
N LEU A 121 10.52 -4.84 7.19
CA LEU A 121 9.64 -3.70 7.04
C LEU A 121 10.32 -2.40 7.48
N ARG A 122 9.81 -1.26 7.01
CA ARG A 122 10.32 0.08 7.35
C ARG A 122 9.92 0.54 8.77
N ILE A 123 9.90 -0.38 9.73
CA ILE A 123 9.54 -0.10 11.13
C ILE A 123 10.63 0.71 11.84
N ARG A 124 11.90 0.45 11.52
CA ARG A 124 13.01 1.20 12.09
C ARG A 124 12.96 2.68 11.70
N GLU A 125 12.65 2.95 10.42
CA GLU A 125 12.47 4.32 9.92
C GLU A 125 11.24 4.99 10.52
N LEU A 126 10.14 4.24 10.75
CA LEU A 126 8.99 4.74 11.48
C LEU A 126 9.42 5.20 12.88
N MET A 127 10.06 4.33 13.64
CA MET A 127 10.50 4.65 15.01
C MET A 127 11.47 5.84 15.07
N ALA A 128 12.35 5.96 14.08
CA ALA A 128 13.22 7.13 13.96
C ALA A 128 12.44 8.44 13.75
N ARG A 129 11.35 8.40 12.95
CA ARG A 129 10.47 9.57 12.76
C ARG A 129 9.70 9.95 14.03
N LEU A 130 9.37 8.98 14.88
CA LEU A 130 8.63 9.22 16.13
C LEU A 130 9.48 9.85 17.24
N SER A 131 10.79 9.99 17.03
CA SER A 131 11.63 10.82 17.89
C SER A 131 11.36 12.32 17.70
N ASP A 132 10.66 12.71 16.63
CA ASP A 132 10.19 14.07 16.44
C ASP A 132 8.98 14.34 17.34
N ALA A 133 9.17 15.20 18.33
CA ALA A 133 8.14 15.56 19.31
C ALA A 133 6.92 16.29 18.74
N THR A 134 6.91 16.60 17.44
CA THR A 134 5.75 17.21 16.79
C THR A 134 4.61 16.22 16.51
N ILE A 135 4.90 14.92 16.40
CA ILE A 135 3.91 13.88 16.12
C ILE A 135 3.13 13.57 17.39
N VAL A 136 1.84 13.83 17.39
CA VAL A 136 0.92 13.61 18.52
C VAL A 136 -0.02 12.43 18.32
N GLU A 137 -0.29 12.05 17.07
CA GLU A 137 -1.17 10.92 16.74
C GLU A 137 -0.59 10.07 15.62
N ILE A 138 -0.74 8.75 15.78
CA ILE A 138 -0.46 7.75 14.76
C ILE A 138 -1.75 6.99 14.48
N ILE A 139 -2.14 6.96 13.20
CA ILE A 139 -3.24 6.14 12.70
C ILE A 139 -2.65 4.90 12.07
N LEU A 140 -2.87 3.73 12.66
CA LEU A 140 -2.48 2.45 12.09
C LEU A 140 -3.56 2.00 11.09
N ALA A 141 -3.28 2.20 9.81
CA ALA A 141 -4.17 1.91 8.68
C ALA A 141 -3.66 0.71 7.86
N THR A 142 -3.24 -0.35 8.57
CA THR A 142 -2.93 -1.65 7.99
C THR A 142 -4.21 -2.36 7.56
N ASP A 143 -4.10 -3.30 6.63
CA ASP A 143 -5.25 -4.06 6.14
C ASP A 143 -6.01 -4.79 7.27
N PRO A 144 -7.34 -4.89 7.20
CA PRO A 144 -8.15 -5.55 8.22
C PRO A 144 -8.14 -7.09 8.08
N ASN A 145 -6.98 -7.67 7.75
CA ASN A 145 -6.70 -9.09 7.67
C ASN A 145 -5.80 -9.54 8.85
N LEU A 146 -5.45 -10.81 8.91
CA LEU A 146 -4.68 -11.39 10.02
C LEU A 146 -3.28 -10.75 10.14
N GLU A 147 -2.59 -10.58 9.02
CA GLU A 147 -1.26 -10.01 8.94
C GLU A 147 -1.24 -8.54 9.33
N GLY A 148 -2.21 -7.77 8.81
CA GLY A 148 -2.35 -6.34 9.13
C GLY A 148 -2.74 -6.09 10.59
N GLU A 149 -3.60 -6.95 11.18
CA GLU A 149 -3.94 -6.90 12.61
C GLU A 149 -2.73 -7.24 13.49
N ALA A 150 -1.95 -8.26 13.11
CA ALA A 150 -0.72 -8.62 13.82
C ALA A 150 0.31 -7.47 13.75
N THR A 151 0.48 -6.88 12.57
CA THR A 151 1.37 -5.74 12.33
C THR A 151 0.95 -4.52 13.16
N ALA A 152 -0.35 -4.18 13.16
CA ALA A 152 -0.86 -3.07 13.96
C ALA A 152 -0.65 -3.30 15.46
N THR A 153 -0.92 -4.52 15.95
CA THR A 153 -0.71 -4.88 17.35
C THR A 153 0.76 -4.77 17.75
N TYR A 154 1.66 -5.23 16.89
CA TYR A 154 3.09 -5.11 17.09
C TYR A 154 3.53 -3.64 17.19
N LEU A 155 3.12 -2.81 16.23
CA LEU A 155 3.43 -1.38 16.19
C LEU A 155 2.85 -0.64 17.39
N ALA A 156 1.60 -0.90 17.77
CA ALA A 156 0.96 -0.28 18.93
C ALA A 156 1.74 -0.53 20.22
N ARG A 157 2.25 -1.76 20.42
CA ARG A 157 3.09 -2.09 21.58
C ARG A 157 4.43 -1.35 21.58
N MET A 158 5.04 -1.17 20.42
CA MET A 158 6.30 -0.42 20.29
C MET A 158 6.11 1.08 20.52
N ILE A 159 4.98 1.64 20.10
CA ILE A 159 4.68 3.06 20.17
C ILE A 159 4.15 3.47 21.55
N ALA A 160 3.45 2.59 22.25
CA ALA A 160 2.83 2.88 23.55
C ALA A 160 3.77 3.55 24.57
N PRO A 161 5.06 3.15 24.72
CA PRO A 161 5.98 3.79 25.66
C PRO A 161 6.33 5.25 25.32
N LEU A 162 6.09 5.69 24.07
CA LEU A 162 6.41 7.04 23.61
C LEU A 162 5.35 8.07 24.02
N GLY A 163 4.20 7.64 24.55
CA GLY A 163 3.10 8.52 24.95
C GLY A 163 2.36 9.18 23.78
N ILE A 164 2.56 8.70 22.56
CA ILE A 164 1.87 9.17 21.34
C ILE A 164 0.50 8.48 21.27
N ALA A 165 -0.56 9.22 20.91
CA ALA A 165 -1.87 8.64 20.70
C ALA A 165 -1.84 7.69 19.50
N VAL A 166 -2.37 6.47 19.68
CA VAL A 166 -2.48 5.47 18.62
C VAL A 166 -3.94 5.19 18.35
N SER A 167 -4.36 5.36 17.11
CA SER A 167 -5.71 5.08 16.64
C SER A 167 -5.70 4.10 15.47
N ARG A 168 -6.85 3.55 15.11
CA ARG A 168 -7.07 2.69 13.95
C ARG A 168 -8.25 3.19 13.14
N LEU A 169 -8.27 2.83 11.85
CA LEU A 169 -9.45 3.08 11.04
C LEU A 169 -10.65 2.32 11.63
N ALA A 170 -11.81 2.98 11.64
CA ALA A 170 -13.04 2.37 12.10
C ALA A 170 -13.41 1.18 11.21
N SER A 171 -13.74 0.06 11.81
CA SER A 171 -14.30 -1.12 11.13
C SER A 171 -15.82 -1.12 11.29
N GLY A 172 -16.54 -1.57 10.25
CA GLY A 172 -17.99 -1.67 10.34
C GLY A 172 -18.66 -1.95 9.00
N LEU A 173 -19.96 -1.74 8.96
CA LEU A 173 -20.80 -2.00 7.80
C LEU A 173 -20.46 -1.03 6.66
N PRO A 174 -20.37 -1.53 5.41
CA PRO A 174 -20.19 -0.66 4.25
C PRO A 174 -21.44 0.19 4.02
N VAL A 175 -21.25 1.43 3.59
CA VAL A 175 -22.35 2.34 3.26
C VAL A 175 -23.08 1.83 2.02
N GLY A 176 -24.42 1.72 2.11
CA GLY A 176 -25.28 1.25 1.02
C GLY A 176 -25.44 -0.28 0.94
N GLY A 177 -24.90 -1.03 1.90
CA GLY A 177 -25.16 -2.46 2.02
C GLY A 177 -26.35 -2.77 2.93
N ASP A 178 -27.08 -3.85 2.64
CA ASP A 178 -28.12 -4.36 3.53
C ASP A 178 -27.52 -5.19 4.67
N LEU A 179 -28.11 -5.07 5.85
CA LEU A 179 -27.62 -5.69 7.06
C LEU A 179 -27.59 -7.23 6.97
N GLU A 180 -28.53 -7.81 6.24
CA GLU A 180 -28.68 -9.26 6.09
C GLU A 180 -27.55 -9.93 5.29
N TYR A 181 -26.81 -9.16 4.46
CA TYR A 181 -25.68 -9.66 3.70
C TYR A 181 -24.32 -9.46 4.37
N ALA A 182 -24.30 -8.83 5.54
CA ALA A 182 -23.06 -8.66 6.28
C ALA A 182 -22.69 -9.96 7.02
N ASP A 183 -21.43 -10.35 6.94
CA ASP A 183 -20.93 -11.49 7.69
C ASP A 183 -20.90 -11.22 9.21
N GLU A 184 -20.85 -12.29 10.01
CA GLU A 184 -20.91 -12.21 11.48
C GLU A 184 -19.74 -11.41 12.08
N VAL A 185 -18.54 -11.47 11.49
CA VAL A 185 -17.35 -10.74 11.96
C VAL A 185 -17.52 -9.24 11.72
N THR A 186 -17.97 -8.86 10.53
CA THR A 186 -18.25 -7.46 10.17
C THR A 186 -19.34 -6.87 11.07
N LEU A 187 -20.42 -7.61 11.34
CA LEU A 187 -21.48 -7.19 12.26
C LEU A 187 -20.96 -7.05 13.70
N GLY A 188 -20.17 -8.03 14.17
CA GLY A 188 -19.54 -7.98 15.48
C GLY A 188 -18.70 -6.70 15.67
N ARG A 189 -17.81 -6.43 14.73
CA ARG A 189 -16.98 -5.20 14.74
C ARG A 189 -17.81 -3.91 14.68
N ALA A 190 -18.92 -3.91 13.92
CA ALA A 190 -19.83 -2.76 13.87
C ALA A 190 -20.50 -2.49 15.23
N PHE A 191 -20.88 -3.55 15.97
CA PHE A 191 -21.43 -3.43 17.33
C PHE A 191 -20.38 -2.93 18.34
N GLU A 192 -19.14 -3.39 18.25
CA GLU A 192 -18.04 -2.90 19.09
C GLU A 192 -17.75 -1.42 18.83
N GLY A 193 -17.69 -1.04 17.56
CA GLY A 193 -17.40 0.33 17.11
C GLY A 193 -18.60 1.29 17.12
N ARG A 194 -19.78 0.87 17.66
CA ARG A 194 -21.00 1.71 17.65
C ARG A 194 -20.79 3.04 18.35
N ARG A 195 -21.29 4.10 17.74
CA ARG A 195 -21.23 5.47 18.27
C ARG A 195 -22.58 5.87 18.88
N ARG A 196 -22.54 6.67 19.93
CA ARG A 196 -23.74 7.34 20.45
C ARG A 196 -24.12 8.46 19.49
N VAL A 197 -25.42 8.60 19.23
CA VAL A 197 -26.04 9.67 18.45
C VAL A 197 -26.78 10.63 19.36
#